data_32d22c6273cdec918de603f8c8d6bae3
#
_entry.id   32d22c6273cdec918de603f8c8d6bae3
#
_cell.length_a   1.000
_cell.length_b   1.000
_cell.length_c   1.000
_cell.angle_alpha   90.00
_cell.angle_beta   90.00
_cell.angle_gamma   90.00
#
_symmetry.space_group_name_H-M   'P 1'
#
loop_
_entity.id
_entity.type
_entity.pdbx_description
1 polymer ?
#
loop_
_entity_poly.entity_id
_entity_poly.type
_entity_poly.pdbx_seq_one_letter_code
_entity_poly.pdbx_strand_id
1 'polypeptide(L)'
;MATARTQRLKEPARQAERAIDFTIITGQSGAGRSEAAKSFEDLGYFVVDNLPPALIGKMAELASASGNPARVAIVADVRGGVFFNELSRGLQDLKELNILYRILFLDASDEDLVNRYEATRRRHPLAPADRVVEGIRKERLMMGSLKEGADLIIDTSGMSPHDLRDRIRDIFASRPEETSVQVSIISFGYKYGLPRDADLVFDVRFLPNPHWIERLRPLPGTHAEVRAYVTGQRAFDEFMRKIRSLFNTLLPGYVQEGKAYLTIAVGCTGGRHRSVVVADQLAGYFRGHGHSVAVDHRDLDRD
;
A
#
# COMPACT_ATOMS: atom_id res chain seq x y z
N MET A 1 -21.71 62.88 21.79
CA MET A 1 -21.65 61.42 22.00
C MET A 1 -21.58 60.74 20.63
N ALA A 2 -20.36 60.39 20.18
CA ALA A 2 -20.14 59.77 18.86
C ALA A 2 -19.73 58.32 19.13
N THR A 3 -20.57 57.40 18.69
CA THR A 3 -20.38 55.95 18.78
C THR A 3 -19.38 55.48 17.72
N ALA A 4 -18.21 55.08 18.11
CA ALA A 4 -17.19 54.46 17.26
C ALA A 4 -17.64 53.05 16.83
N ARG A 5 -17.87 52.88 15.54
CA ARG A 5 -18.16 51.61 14.91
C ARG A 5 -16.84 50.91 14.57
N THR A 6 -16.47 49.92 15.39
CA THR A 6 -15.28 49.09 15.18
C THR A 6 -15.55 48.18 13.97
N GLN A 7 -14.94 48.46 12.84
CA GLN A 7 -14.88 47.55 11.69
C GLN A 7 -13.95 46.37 12.07
N ARG A 8 -14.52 45.19 12.25
CA ARG A 8 -13.77 43.94 12.23
C ARG A 8 -13.24 43.73 10.82
N LEU A 9 -11.93 43.85 10.67
CA LEU A 9 -11.20 43.38 9.50
C LEU A 9 -11.42 41.86 9.41
N LYS A 10 -12.08 41.43 8.35
CA LYS A 10 -12.13 40.02 7.97
C LYS A 10 -10.70 39.61 7.62
N GLU A 11 -10.09 38.74 8.44
CA GLU A 11 -8.89 38.02 8.04
C GLU A 11 -9.19 37.27 6.72
N PRO A 12 -8.30 37.35 5.71
CA PRO A 12 -8.47 36.55 4.51
C PRO A 12 -8.37 35.09 4.93
N ALA A 13 -9.39 34.32 4.59
CA ALA A 13 -9.36 32.86 4.71
C ALA A 13 -8.04 32.39 4.08
N ARG A 14 -7.17 31.75 4.89
CA ARG A 14 -6.02 31.02 4.39
C ARG A 14 -6.57 30.04 3.35
N GLN A 15 -6.29 30.31 2.08
CA GLN A 15 -6.43 29.31 1.03
C GLN A 15 -5.54 28.15 1.47
N ALA A 16 -6.17 27.02 1.80
CA ALA A 16 -5.46 25.78 1.99
C ALA A 16 -4.62 25.59 0.72
N GLU A 17 -3.31 25.72 0.83
CA GLU A 17 -2.36 25.38 -0.23
C GLU A 17 -2.68 23.93 -0.58
N ARG A 18 -3.14 23.72 -1.81
CA ARG A 18 -3.53 22.40 -2.30
C ARG A 18 -2.26 21.57 -2.39
N ALA A 19 -2.08 20.69 -1.44
CA ALA A 19 -0.92 19.80 -1.37
C ALA A 19 -0.80 18.98 -2.66
N ILE A 20 0.40 18.95 -3.23
CA ILE A 20 0.72 18.12 -4.38
C ILE A 20 0.79 16.68 -3.91
N ASP A 21 0.09 15.78 -4.58
CA ASP A 21 0.17 14.33 -4.35
C ASP A 21 1.33 13.77 -5.17
N PHE A 22 2.50 13.60 -4.54
CA PHE A 22 3.73 13.18 -5.20
C PHE A 22 4.04 11.72 -4.82
N THR A 23 4.02 10.82 -5.79
CA THR A 23 4.30 9.38 -5.55
C THR A 23 5.54 8.95 -6.32
N ILE A 24 6.49 8.33 -5.63
CA ILE A 24 7.68 7.73 -6.24
C ILE A 24 7.47 6.22 -6.28
N ILE A 25 7.44 5.68 -7.50
CA ILE A 25 7.25 4.26 -7.76
C ILE A 25 8.62 3.64 -8.02
N THR A 26 8.99 2.68 -7.21
CA THR A 26 10.23 1.92 -7.38
C THR A 26 10.01 0.45 -7.03
N GLY A 27 11.03 -0.38 -7.07
CA GLY A 27 10.93 -1.80 -6.72
C GLY A 27 11.77 -2.70 -7.61
N GLN A 28 11.72 -4.00 -7.31
CA GLN A 28 12.47 -5.03 -8.03
C GLN A 28 12.15 -5.02 -9.54
N SER A 29 13.16 -5.23 -10.34
CA SER A 29 12.99 -5.39 -11.79
C SER A 29 12.13 -6.62 -12.08
N GLY A 30 11.03 -6.43 -12.83
CA GLY A 30 10.03 -7.49 -13.05
C GLY A 30 8.89 -7.51 -12.01
N ALA A 31 8.92 -6.69 -10.97
CA ALA A 31 7.85 -6.61 -9.98
C ALA A 31 6.61 -5.82 -10.44
N GLY A 32 6.55 -5.34 -11.70
CA GLY A 32 5.35 -4.72 -12.26
C GLY A 32 5.36 -3.19 -12.31
N ARG A 33 6.53 -2.52 -12.20
CA ARG A 33 6.64 -1.04 -12.26
C ARG A 33 5.94 -0.40 -13.47
N SER A 34 6.09 -0.99 -14.66
CA SER A 34 5.44 -0.47 -15.87
C SER A 34 3.92 -0.60 -15.84
N GLU A 35 3.38 -1.63 -15.19
CA GLU A 35 1.94 -1.79 -15.01
C GLU A 35 1.41 -0.83 -13.94
N ALA A 36 2.19 -0.61 -12.89
CA ALA A 36 1.89 0.42 -11.90
C ALA A 36 1.84 1.81 -12.54
N ALA A 37 2.82 2.16 -13.38
CA ALA A 37 2.82 3.43 -14.12
C ALA A 37 1.51 3.66 -14.87
N LYS A 38 1.05 2.69 -15.67
CA LYS A 38 -0.24 2.75 -16.38
C LYS A 38 -1.42 2.90 -15.43
N SER A 39 -1.40 2.18 -14.31
CA SER A 39 -2.47 2.27 -13.31
C SER A 39 -2.56 3.67 -12.71
N PHE A 40 -1.43 4.35 -12.49
CA PHE A 40 -1.39 5.73 -12.04
C PHE A 40 -1.86 6.72 -13.11
N GLU A 41 -1.54 6.49 -14.41
CA GLU A 41 -2.11 7.26 -15.52
C GLU A 41 -3.64 7.16 -15.56
N ASP A 42 -4.19 5.93 -15.43
CA ASP A 42 -5.63 5.67 -15.37
C ASP A 42 -6.31 6.38 -14.18
N LEU A 43 -5.58 6.59 -13.08
CA LEU A 43 -6.03 7.34 -11.90
C LEU A 43 -5.87 8.87 -12.04
N GLY A 44 -5.41 9.34 -13.19
CA GLY A 44 -5.25 10.76 -13.49
C GLY A 44 -3.98 11.40 -12.91
N TYR A 45 -2.96 10.61 -12.57
CA TYR A 45 -1.64 11.13 -12.25
C TYR A 45 -0.90 11.54 -13.52
N PHE A 46 -0.12 12.60 -13.43
CA PHE A 46 0.92 12.89 -14.41
C PHE A 46 2.10 11.95 -14.14
N VAL A 47 2.29 10.95 -15.00
CA VAL A 47 3.33 9.93 -14.82
C VAL A 47 4.58 10.26 -15.60
N VAL A 48 5.73 10.21 -14.93
CA VAL A 48 7.05 10.33 -15.57
C VAL A 48 7.80 9.02 -15.37
N ASP A 49 7.97 8.26 -16.44
CA ASP A 49 8.70 6.99 -16.40
C ASP A 49 10.19 7.22 -16.63
N ASN A 50 11.01 6.49 -15.88
CA ASN A 50 12.46 6.50 -15.98
C ASN A 50 13.12 7.90 -15.79
N LEU A 51 12.56 8.73 -14.91
CA LEU A 51 13.16 10.02 -14.58
C LEU A 51 14.48 9.80 -13.83
N PRO A 52 15.59 10.43 -14.28
CA PRO A 52 16.81 10.47 -13.48
C PRO A 52 16.55 11.09 -12.10
N PRO A 53 16.96 10.42 -11.00
CA PRO A 53 16.63 10.89 -9.64
C PRO A 53 17.09 12.33 -9.35
N ALA A 54 18.19 12.77 -9.98
CA ALA A 54 18.70 14.15 -9.87
C ALA A 54 17.70 15.23 -10.38
N LEU A 55 16.68 14.85 -11.15
CA LEU A 55 15.67 15.77 -11.69
C LEU A 55 14.37 15.78 -10.88
N ILE A 56 14.26 14.99 -9.81
CA ILE A 56 13.04 14.89 -8.98
C ILE A 56 12.69 16.24 -8.38
N GLY A 57 13.64 16.95 -7.75
CA GLY A 57 13.41 18.27 -7.18
C GLY A 57 12.93 19.27 -8.22
N LYS A 58 13.53 19.27 -9.42
CA LYS A 58 13.12 20.18 -10.51
C LYS A 58 11.72 19.88 -11.02
N MET A 59 11.35 18.60 -11.10
CA MET A 59 10.01 18.19 -11.49
C MET A 59 8.97 18.67 -10.47
N ALA A 60 9.30 18.59 -9.20
CA ALA A 60 8.45 19.04 -8.11
C ALA A 60 8.24 20.56 -8.12
N GLU A 61 9.29 21.35 -8.40
CA GLU A 61 9.18 22.80 -8.59
C GLU A 61 8.23 23.15 -9.74
N LEU A 62 8.34 22.46 -10.89
CA LEU A 62 7.47 22.67 -12.04
C LEU A 62 6.01 22.31 -11.74
N ALA A 63 5.77 21.21 -11.03
CA ALA A 63 4.44 20.81 -10.60
C ALA A 63 3.82 21.85 -9.65
N SER A 64 4.63 22.41 -8.74
CA SER A 64 4.20 23.47 -7.81
C SER A 64 3.84 24.77 -8.53
N ALA A 65 4.64 25.15 -9.53
CA ALA A 65 4.46 26.39 -10.28
C ALA A 65 3.21 26.37 -11.18
N SER A 66 2.70 25.20 -11.57
CA SER A 66 1.55 25.08 -12.49
C SER A 66 0.20 25.48 -11.90
N GLY A 67 0.11 25.73 -10.58
CA GLY A 67 -1.11 26.21 -9.89
C GLY A 67 -2.28 25.22 -9.87
N ASN A 68 -2.14 24.06 -10.50
CA ASN A 68 -3.12 23.00 -10.48
C ASN A 68 -2.67 21.93 -9.47
N PRO A 69 -3.56 21.36 -8.63
CA PRO A 69 -3.17 20.26 -7.74
C PRO A 69 -2.78 19.07 -8.59
N ALA A 70 -1.52 19.02 -8.96
CA ALA A 70 -1.00 17.96 -9.80
C ALA A 70 -0.81 16.70 -8.93
N ARG A 71 -1.40 15.60 -9.36
CA ARG A 71 -1.04 14.28 -8.90
C ARG A 71 0.11 13.82 -9.78
N VAL A 72 1.30 13.65 -9.21
CA VAL A 72 2.51 13.29 -9.95
C VAL A 72 2.99 11.94 -9.49
N ALA A 73 3.25 11.03 -10.42
CA ALA A 73 3.89 9.77 -10.14
C ALA A 73 5.20 9.66 -10.93
N ILE A 74 6.30 9.38 -10.25
CA ILE A 74 7.61 9.20 -10.87
C ILE A 74 8.03 7.75 -10.72
N VAL A 75 8.30 7.10 -11.84
CA VAL A 75 8.92 5.77 -11.83
C VAL A 75 10.43 5.95 -11.82
N ALA A 76 11.03 5.68 -10.67
CA ALA A 76 12.47 5.78 -10.48
C ALA A 76 13.14 4.42 -10.70
N ASP A 77 14.13 4.39 -11.60
CA ASP A 77 15.00 3.24 -11.78
C ASP A 77 16.31 3.43 -11.01
N VAL A 78 16.47 2.68 -9.92
CA VAL A 78 17.55 2.87 -8.94
C VAL A 78 18.65 1.79 -9.08
N ARG A 79 18.80 1.20 -10.25
CA ARG A 79 19.70 0.06 -10.52
C ARG A 79 21.22 0.34 -10.49
N GLY A 80 21.66 1.47 -10.00
CA GLY A 80 23.10 1.79 -9.87
C GLY A 80 23.40 2.47 -8.53
N GLY A 81 24.50 2.13 -7.87
CA GLY A 81 24.88 2.73 -6.59
C GLY A 81 24.93 4.27 -6.61
N VAL A 82 25.19 4.88 -7.77
CA VAL A 82 25.14 6.34 -7.97
C VAL A 82 23.69 6.84 -7.89
N PHE A 83 22.75 6.13 -8.51
CA PHE A 83 21.32 6.51 -8.53
C PHE A 83 20.64 6.45 -7.16
N PHE A 84 21.09 5.58 -6.26
CA PHE A 84 20.59 5.55 -4.89
C PHE A 84 20.89 6.85 -4.14
N ASN A 85 22.14 7.34 -4.23
CA ASN A 85 22.52 8.60 -3.62
C ASN A 85 21.80 9.80 -4.25
N GLU A 86 21.57 9.76 -5.56
CA GLU A 86 20.82 10.79 -6.28
C GLU A 86 19.34 10.78 -5.88
N LEU A 87 18.73 9.61 -5.70
CA LEU A 87 17.36 9.50 -5.19
C LEU A 87 17.24 10.09 -3.78
N SER A 88 18.18 9.74 -2.88
CA SER A 88 18.20 10.30 -1.53
C SER A 88 18.31 11.83 -1.52
N ARG A 89 19.10 12.41 -2.44
CA ARG A 89 19.17 13.87 -2.63
C ARG A 89 17.85 14.44 -3.14
N GLY A 90 17.28 13.84 -4.19
CA GLY A 90 16.00 14.27 -4.73
C GLY A 90 14.86 14.22 -3.69
N LEU A 91 14.87 13.22 -2.80
CA LEU A 91 13.94 13.14 -1.67
C LEU A 91 14.19 14.26 -0.64
N GLN A 92 15.44 14.63 -0.41
CA GLN A 92 15.79 15.74 0.45
C GLN A 92 15.31 17.07 -0.15
N ASP A 93 15.51 17.28 -1.47
CA ASP A 93 14.99 18.46 -2.17
C ASP A 93 13.48 18.60 -2.02
N LEU A 94 12.72 17.49 -2.11
CA LEU A 94 11.27 17.50 -1.86
C LEU A 94 10.92 17.97 -0.45
N LYS A 95 11.66 17.50 0.56
CA LYS A 95 11.47 17.93 1.96
C LYS A 95 11.76 19.42 2.15
N GLU A 96 12.83 19.93 1.54
CA GLU A 96 13.19 21.36 1.59
C GLU A 96 12.15 22.25 0.92
N LEU A 97 11.49 21.75 -0.13
CA LEU A 97 10.38 22.40 -0.80
C LEU A 97 9.04 22.24 -0.08
N ASN A 98 9.00 21.57 1.09
CA ASN A 98 7.78 21.23 1.84
C ASN A 98 6.75 20.44 0.98
N ILE A 99 7.23 19.63 0.03
CA ILE A 99 6.38 18.79 -0.80
C ILE A 99 6.24 17.44 -0.12
N LEU A 100 5.00 17.06 0.19
CA LEU A 100 4.68 15.73 0.70
C LEU A 100 4.83 14.72 -0.43
N TYR A 101 5.58 13.66 -0.19
CA TYR A 101 5.76 12.56 -1.14
C TYR A 101 5.54 11.22 -0.47
N ARG A 102 5.31 10.20 -1.28
CA ARG A 102 5.16 8.80 -0.87
C ARG A 102 6.03 7.92 -1.73
N ILE A 103 6.64 6.90 -1.13
CA ILE A 103 7.42 5.90 -1.83
C ILE A 103 6.61 4.60 -1.90
N LEU A 104 6.21 4.22 -3.10
CA LEU A 104 5.64 2.91 -3.39
C LEU A 104 6.75 1.97 -3.86
N PHE A 105 6.97 0.90 -3.11
CA PHE A 105 7.93 -0.15 -3.45
C PHE A 105 7.18 -1.40 -3.94
N LEU A 106 7.48 -1.85 -5.16
CA LEU A 106 6.95 -3.10 -5.70
C LEU A 106 7.96 -4.22 -5.48
N ASP A 107 7.52 -5.27 -4.79
CA ASP A 107 8.32 -6.49 -4.56
C ASP A 107 7.65 -7.71 -5.20
N ALA A 108 8.39 -8.78 -5.34
CA ALA A 108 7.88 -10.10 -5.68
C ALA A 108 8.82 -11.18 -5.17
N SER A 109 8.35 -12.44 -5.13
CA SER A 109 9.21 -13.59 -4.82
C SER A 109 10.30 -13.77 -5.88
N ASP A 110 11.43 -14.34 -5.49
CA ASP A 110 12.51 -14.65 -6.44
C ASP A 110 12.02 -15.60 -7.53
N GLU A 111 11.14 -16.54 -7.17
CA GLU A 111 10.51 -17.49 -8.09
C GLU A 111 9.65 -16.76 -9.14
N ASP A 112 8.76 -15.87 -8.70
CA ASP A 112 7.91 -15.09 -9.62
C ASP A 112 8.75 -14.19 -10.53
N LEU A 113 9.79 -13.54 -9.98
CA LEU A 113 10.68 -12.72 -10.79
C LEU A 113 11.40 -13.55 -11.86
N VAL A 114 11.95 -14.72 -11.51
CA VAL A 114 12.59 -15.63 -12.47
C VAL A 114 11.59 -16.01 -13.56
N ASN A 115 10.39 -16.49 -13.19
CA ASN A 115 9.36 -16.89 -14.13
C ASN A 115 8.97 -15.74 -15.10
N ARG A 116 8.84 -14.51 -14.58
CA ARG A 116 8.53 -13.32 -15.40
C ARG A 116 9.67 -12.97 -16.38
N TYR A 117 10.93 -13.12 -15.97
CA TYR A 117 12.08 -12.92 -16.83
C TYR A 117 12.14 -13.99 -17.94
N GLU A 118 11.88 -15.25 -17.61
CA GLU A 118 11.83 -16.33 -18.58
C GLU A 118 10.71 -16.15 -19.60
N ALA A 119 9.50 -15.80 -19.13
CA ALA A 119 8.35 -15.54 -19.99
C ALA A 119 8.59 -14.38 -20.97
N THR A 120 9.29 -13.33 -20.53
CA THR A 120 9.60 -12.14 -21.38
C THR A 120 10.89 -12.29 -22.18
N ARG A 121 11.67 -13.36 -21.95
CA ARG A 121 13.00 -13.60 -22.58
C ARG A 121 13.96 -12.41 -22.45
N ARG A 122 13.84 -11.64 -21.38
CA ARG A 122 14.72 -10.49 -21.09
C ARG A 122 15.88 -10.91 -20.20
N ARG A 123 17.02 -10.26 -20.36
CA ARG A 123 18.15 -10.42 -19.45
C ARG A 123 17.97 -9.50 -18.26
N HIS A 124 18.43 -9.95 -17.07
CA HIS A 124 18.40 -9.09 -15.91
C HIS A 124 19.44 -7.97 -16.05
N PRO A 125 19.08 -6.70 -15.81
CA PRO A 125 19.98 -5.56 -16.04
C PRO A 125 21.30 -5.63 -15.25
N LEU A 126 21.27 -6.19 -14.02
CA LEU A 126 22.47 -6.35 -13.17
C LEU A 126 23.22 -7.67 -13.42
N ALA A 127 22.76 -8.52 -14.32
CA ALA A 127 23.39 -9.78 -14.68
C ALA A 127 23.23 -10.08 -16.19
N PRO A 128 23.73 -9.20 -17.09
CA PRO A 128 23.51 -9.36 -18.53
C PRO A 128 24.20 -10.59 -19.11
N ALA A 129 25.25 -11.08 -18.47
CA ALA A 129 26.02 -12.27 -18.84
C ALA A 129 25.84 -13.45 -17.88
N ASP A 130 25.17 -13.23 -16.75
CA ASP A 130 24.97 -14.23 -15.68
C ASP A 130 23.53 -14.75 -15.66
N ARG A 131 23.27 -15.68 -14.70
CA ARG A 131 21.93 -16.19 -14.43
C ARG A 131 21.04 -15.08 -13.84
N VAL A 132 19.77 -15.07 -14.25
CA VAL A 132 18.75 -14.10 -13.76
C VAL A 132 18.70 -14.07 -12.22
N VAL A 133 18.80 -15.23 -11.57
CA VAL A 133 18.78 -15.35 -10.10
C VAL A 133 19.89 -14.51 -9.42
N GLU A 134 21.08 -14.47 -10.01
CA GLU A 134 22.18 -13.66 -9.45
C GLU A 134 21.90 -12.15 -9.61
N GLY A 135 21.27 -11.77 -10.71
CA GLY A 135 20.82 -10.39 -10.91
C GLY A 135 19.79 -9.97 -9.86
N ILE A 136 18.79 -10.81 -9.61
CA ILE A 136 17.74 -10.58 -8.61
C ILE A 136 18.36 -10.43 -7.21
N ARG A 137 19.29 -11.32 -6.83
CA ARG A 137 19.98 -11.24 -5.53
C ARG A 137 20.75 -9.92 -5.36
N LYS A 138 21.52 -9.53 -6.38
CA LYS A 138 22.28 -8.27 -6.37
C LYS A 138 21.33 -7.07 -6.21
N GLU A 139 20.24 -7.04 -6.99
CA GLU A 139 19.25 -5.96 -6.93
C GLU A 139 18.58 -5.89 -5.56
N ARG A 140 18.20 -7.02 -4.97
CA ARG A 140 17.57 -7.11 -3.66
C ARG A 140 18.46 -6.54 -2.55
N LEU A 141 19.76 -6.84 -2.57
CA LEU A 141 20.72 -6.27 -1.64
C LEU A 141 20.88 -4.76 -1.81
N MET A 142 20.92 -4.28 -3.04
CA MET A 142 21.06 -2.85 -3.34
C MET A 142 19.82 -2.05 -2.94
N MET A 143 18.64 -2.64 -3.05
CA MET A 143 17.37 -1.97 -2.79
C MET A 143 16.85 -2.17 -1.36
N GLY A 144 17.57 -2.87 -0.50
CA GLY A 144 17.14 -3.19 0.87
C GLY A 144 16.76 -1.95 1.69
N SER A 145 17.64 -0.96 1.77
CA SER A 145 17.40 0.27 2.52
C SER A 145 16.29 1.14 1.90
N LEU A 146 16.09 1.09 0.58
CA LEU A 146 14.99 1.79 -0.06
C LEU A 146 13.64 1.13 0.24
N LYS A 147 13.63 -0.20 0.31
CA LYS A 147 12.46 -0.97 0.73
C LYS A 147 12.09 -0.68 2.18
N GLU A 148 13.09 -0.62 3.08
CA GLU A 148 12.87 -0.28 4.50
C GLU A 148 12.32 1.13 4.70
N GLY A 149 12.69 2.08 3.83
CA GLY A 149 12.21 3.46 3.86
C GLY A 149 10.95 3.72 3.03
N ALA A 150 10.34 2.69 2.44
CA ALA A 150 9.13 2.85 1.63
C ALA A 150 7.89 3.04 2.50
N ASP A 151 7.03 3.98 2.12
CA ASP A 151 5.76 4.24 2.81
C ASP A 151 4.74 3.13 2.55
N LEU A 152 4.79 2.52 1.37
CA LEU A 152 3.93 1.42 0.96
C LEU A 152 4.73 0.39 0.18
N ILE A 153 4.58 -0.88 0.55
CA ILE A 153 5.12 -2.01 -0.19
C ILE A 153 3.92 -2.79 -0.77
N ILE A 154 3.99 -3.16 -2.04
CA ILE A 154 3.03 -4.10 -2.65
C ILE A 154 3.80 -5.35 -3.06
N ASP A 155 3.48 -6.48 -2.45
CA ASP A 155 3.96 -7.80 -2.88
C ASP A 155 3.11 -8.27 -4.07
N THR A 156 3.73 -8.30 -5.24
CA THR A 156 3.08 -8.71 -6.49
C THR A 156 3.25 -10.21 -6.80
N SER A 157 3.72 -11.01 -5.84
CA SER A 157 3.88 -12.46 -5.99
C SER A 157 2.54 -13.12 -6.31
N GLY A 158 2.51 -13.91 -7.38
CA GLY A 158 1.30 -14.58 -7.84
C GLY A 158 0.21 -13.65 -8.41
N MET A 159 0.43 -12.34 -8.47
CA MET A 159 -0.52 -11.39 -9.04
C MET A 159 -0.43 -11.35 -10.56
N SER A 160 -1.59 -11.30 -11.22
CA SER A 160 -1.70 -10.88 -12.62
C SER A 160 -1.55 -9.37 -12.75
N PRO A 161 -1.31 -8.82 -13.96
CA PRO A 161 -1.34 -7.38 -14.19
C PRO A 161 -2.66 -6.72 -13.80
N HIS A 162 -3.77 -7.46 -13.91
CA HIS A 162 -5.10 -6.97 -13.52
C HIS A 162 -5.23 -6.83 -12.01
N ASP A 163 -4.78 -7.82 -11.24
CA ASP A 163 -4.80 -7.80 -9.78
C ASP A 163 -3.97 -6.63 -9.24
N LEU A 164 -2.78 -6.38 -9.81
CA LEU A 164 -1.95 -5.24 -9.45
C LEU A 164 -2.65 -3.92 -9.74
N ARG A 165 -3.33 -3.78 -10.88
CA ARG A 165 -4.08 -2.59 -11.25
C ARG A 165 -5.22 -2.32 -10.26
N ASP A 166 -5.99 -3.35 -9.92
CA ASP A 166 -7.08 -3.22 -8.96
C ASP A 166 -6.55 -2.86 -7.57
N ARG A 167 -5.45 -3.48 -7.14
CA ARG A 167 -4.79 -3.16 -5.88
C ARG A 167 -4.33 -1.71 -5.81
N ILE A 168 -3.71 -1.19 -6.86
CA ILE A 168 -3.29 0.22 -6.93
C ILE A 168 -4.51 1.14 -6.92
N ARG A 169 -5.56 0.80 -7.67
CA ARG A 169 -6.80 1.57 -7.70
C ARG A 169 -7.42 1.67 -6.30
N ASP A 170 -7.55 0.56 -5.59
CA ASP A 170 -8.15 0.52 -4.26
C ASP A 170 -7.38 1.39 -3.26
N ILE A 171 -6.06 1.46 -3.40
CA ILE A 171 -5.20 2.24 -2.51
C ILE A 171 -5.17 3.73 -2.90
N PHE A 172 -5.10 4.06 -4.20
CA PHE A 172 -4.80 5.41 -4.65
C PHE A 172 -6.00 6.17 -5.27
N ALA A 173 -7.17 5.53 -5.45
CA ALA A 173 -8.35 6.18 -6.01
C ALA A 173 -8.91 7.29 -5.10
N SER A 174 -8.83 7.11 -3.79
CA SER A 174 -9.26 8.11 -2.80
C SER A 174 -8.10 9.03 -2.46
N ARG A 175 -8.34 10.34 -2.39
CA ARG A 175 -7.37 11.26 -1.77
C ARG A 175 -7.32 10.95 -0.28
N PRO A 176 -6.15 10.70 0.31
CA PRO A 176 -6.04 10.69 1.77
C PRO A 176 -6.48 12.08 2.27
N GLU A 177 -7.43 12.14 3.18
CA GLU A 177 -7.59 13.34 4.00
C GLU A 177 -6.28 13.51 4.77
N GLU A 178 -5.75 14.71 4.85
CA GLU A 178 -4.38 15.04 5.32
C GLU A 178 -4.04 14.53 6.74
N THR A 179 -4.96 13.86 7.43
CA THR A 179 -4.85 13.42 8.82
C THR A 179 -5.20 11.96 9.07
N SER A 180 -5.54 11.16 8.04
CA SER A 180 -5.96 9.77 8.25
C SER A 180 -5.01 8.75 7.63
N VAL A 181 -4.60 7.74 8.42
CA VAL A 181 -3.89 6.56 7.93
C VAL A 181 -4.81 5.79 6.99
N GLN A 182 -4.36 5.50 5.78
CA GLN A 182 -5.06 4.61 4.87
C GLN A 182 -4.80 3.16 5.28
N VAL A 183 -5.87 2.40 5.53
CA VAL A 183 -5.79 1.04 6.02
C VAL A 183 -6.02 0.04 4.88
N SER A 184 -5.11 -0.89 4.71
CA SER A 184 -5.27 -2.04 3.82
C SER A 184 -5.40 -3.31 4.65
N ILE A 185 -6.45 -4.10 4.40
CA ILE A 185 -6.69 -5.34 5.13
C ILE A 185 -6.63 -6.50 4.15
N ILE A 186 -5.73 -7.46 4.40
CA ILE A 186 -5.53 -8.64 3.57
C ILE A 186 -5.96 -9.88 4.36
N SER A 187 -6.97 -10.62 3.88
CA SER A 187 -7.22 -11.96 4.40
C SER A 187 -6.38 -13.00 3.65
N PHE A 188 -5.76 -13.93 4.37
CA PHE A 188 -4.88 -14.92 3.76
C PHE A 188 -4.96 -16.30 4.41
N GLY A 189 -4.45 -17.31 3.69
CA GLY A 189 -4.24 -18.67 4.17
C GLY A 189 -2.79 -18.95 4.52
N TYR A 190 -2.51 -19.40 5.74
CA TYR A 190 -1.14 -19.78 6.14
C TYR A 190 -0.52 -20.84 5.23
N LYS A 191 -1.33 -21.72 4.61
CA LYS A 191 -0.86 -22.71 3.66
C LYS A 191 -0.21 -22.10 2.40
N TYR A 192 -0.50 -20.83 2.12
CA TYR A 192 0.04 -20.09 0.97
C TYR A 192 1.08 -19.03 1.35
N GLY A 193 1.53 -19.03 2.60
CA GLY A 193 2.52 -18.08 3.12
C GLY A 193 1.94 -16.75 3.56
N LEU A 194 2.75 -16.00 4.29
CA LEU A 194 2.41 -14.67 4.81
C LEU A 194 2.50 -13.62 3.70
N PRO A 195 1.59 -12.62 3.66
CA PRO A 195 1.80 -11.41 2.87
C PRO A 195 3.09 -10.70 3.30
N ARG A 196 3.93 -10.31 2.33
CA ARG A 196 5.25 -9.72 2.59
C ARG A 196 5.21 -8.23 2.90
N ASP A 197 4.09 -7.61 2.58
CA ASP A 197 3.77 -6.20 2.74
C ASP A 197 2.96 -5.90 4.00
N ALA A 198 2.73 -6.90 4.86
CA ALA A 198 1.96 -6.73 6.08
C ALA A 198 2.78 -6.08 7.20
N ASP A 199 2.29 -4.96 7.74
CA ASP A 199 2.82 -4.32 8.95
C ASP A 199 2.41 -5.10 10.22
N LEU A 200 1.17 -5.60 10.23
CA LEU A 200 0.60 -6.37 11.34
C LEU A 200 -0.02 -7.67 10.82
N VAL A 201 0.21 -8.75 11.53
CA VAL A 201 -0.35 -10.07 11.18
C VAL A 201 -1.10 -10.66 12.37
N PHE A 202 -2.37 -11.02 12.15
CA PHE A 202 -3.21 -11.66 13.14
C PHE A 202 -3.59 -13.08 12.74
N ASP A 203 -3.27 -14.04 13.59
CA ASP A 203 -3.68 -15.43 13.44
C ASP A 203 -5.06 -15.65 14.06
N VAL A 204 -6.04 -16.02 13.24
CA VAL A 204 -7.41 -16.31 13.70
C VAL A 204 -7.77 -17.80 13.64
N ARG A 205 -6.75 -18.69 13.62
CA ARG A 205 -6.96 -20.15 13.62
C ARG A 205 -7.54 -20.68 14.93
N PHE A 206 -7.45 -19.93 16.03
CA PHE A 206 -8.07 -20.25 17.31
C PHE A 206 -9.61 -20.22 17.26
N LEU A 207 -10.21 -19.52 16.28
CA LEU A 207 -11.66 -19.54 16.10
C LEU A 207 -12.14 -20.91 15.57
N PRO A 208 -13.32 -21.38 15.98
CA PRO A 208 -13.91 -22.62 15.45
C PRO A 208 -13.96 -22.59 13.92
N ASN A 209 -13.59 -23.73 13.30
CA ASN A 209 -13.40 -23.81 11.87
C ASN A 209 -14.70 -24.21 11.14
N PRO A 210 -15.31 -23.32 10.31
CA PRO A 210 -16.51 -23.66 9.52
C PRO A 210 -16.32 -24.85 8.60
N HIS A 211 -15.09 -25.17 8.22
CA HIS A 211 -14.75 -26.30 7.34
C HIS A 211 -15.23 -27.67 7.90
N TRP A 212 -15.33 -27.80 9.22
CA TRP A 212 -15.81 -29.05 9.86
C TRP A 212 -17.33 -29.21 9.86
N ILE A 213 -18.06 -28.17 9.40
CA ILE A 213 -19.51 -28.20 9.26
C ILE A 213 -19.83 -28.42 7.79
N GLU A 214 -20.41 -29.57 7.45
CA GLU A 214 -20.61 -30.03 6.08
C GLU A 214 -21.30 -28.97 5.19
N ARG A 215 -22.37 -28.34 5.69
CA ARG A 215 -23.11 -27.30 4.96
C ARG A 215 -22.32 -25.99 4.78
N LEU A 216 -21.35 -25.68 5.65
CA LEU A 216 -20.55 -24.45 5.59
C LEU A 216 -19.24 -24.61 4.83
N ARG A 217 -18.74 -25.85 4.70
CA ARG A 217 -17.46 -26.17 4.06
C ARG A 217 -17.30 -25.57 2.66
N PRO A 218 -18.29 -25.70 1.74
CA PRO A 218 -18.16 -25.15 0.38
C PRO A 218 -18.32 -23.63 0.31
N LEU A 219 -18.92 -23.00 1.33
CA LEU A 219 -19.27 -21.59 1.31
C LEU A 219 -18.08 -20.71 1.76
N PRO A 220 -17.81 -19.59 1.09
CA PRO A 220 -16.77 -18.67 1.49
C PRO A 220 -17.15 -17.83 2.72
N GLY A 221 -16.17 -17.15 3.34
CA GLY A 221 -16.40 -16.25 4.49
C GLY A 221 -17.28 -15.05 4.18
N THR A 222 -17.43 -14.68 2.91
CA THR A 222 -18.37 -13.65 2.45
C THR A 222 -19.83 -14.09 2.53
N HIS A 223 -20.09 -15.41 2.61
CA HIS A 223 -21.46 -15.94 2.71
C HIS A 223 -22.07 -15.70 4.09
N ALA A 224 -23.33 -15.31 4.13
CA ALA A 224 -24.04 -14.91 5.36
C ALA A 224 -24.00 -15.99 6.46
N GLU A 225 -24.16 -17.26 6.12
CA GLU A 225 -24.17 -18.37 7.09
C GLU A 225 -22.78 -18.59 7.72
N VAL A 226 -21.70 -18.49 6.93
CA VAL A 226 -20.33 -18.60 7.44
C VAL A 226 -20.02 -17.40 8.34
N ARG A 227 -20.43 -16.20 7.92
CA ARG A 227 -20.30 -14.98 8.74
C ARG A 227 -21.01 -15.15 10.06
N ALA A 228 -22.28 -15.53 10.05
CA ALA A 228 -23.06 -15.73 11.27
C ALA A 228 -22.44 -16.79 12.21
N TYR A 229 -21.92 -17.88 11.65
CA TYR A 229 -21.25 -18.90 12.44
C TYR A 229 -19.98 -18.37 13.12
N VAL A 230 -19.12 -17.66 12.40
CA VAL A 230 -17.85 -17.15 12.94
C VAL A 230 -18.10 -16.02 13.93
N THR A 231 -18.97 -15.07 13.61
CA THR A 231 -19.30 -13.93 14.50
C THR A 231 -20.10 -14.35 15.73
N GLY A 232 -20.85 -15.45 15.69
CA GLY A 232 -21.58 -15.99 16.84
C GLY A 232 -20.69 -16.68 17.90
N GLN A 233 -19.38 -16.72 17.70
CA GLN A 233 -18.45 -17.35 18.64
C GLN A 233 -18.02 -16.36 19.74
N ARG A 234 -18.11 -16.74 21.01
CA ARG A 234 -17.65 -15.92 22.15
C ARG A 234 -16.20 -15.48 21.99
N ALA A 235 -15.33 -16.36 21.47
CA ALA A 235 -13.93 -16.06 21.21
C ALA A 235 -13.74 -14.97 20.15
N PHE A 236 -14.65 -14.88 19.17
CA PHE A 236 -14.66 -13.82 18.17
C PHE A 236 -14.94 -12.45 18.80
N ASP A 237 -15.98 -12.34 19.62
CA ASP A 237 -16.34 -11.07 20.29
C ASP A 237 -15.22 -10.59 21.21
N GLU A 238 -14.62 -11.50 21.97
CA GLU A 238 -13.51 -11.17 22.85
C GLU A 238 -12.27 -10.69 22.05
N PHE A 239 -11.96 -11.38 20.97
CA PHE A 239 -10.86 -10.99 20.07
C PHE A 239 -11.11 -9.61 19.45
N MET A 240 -12.29 -9.39 18.86
CA MET A 240 -12.63 -8.12 18.22
C MET A 240 -12.61 -6.95 19.21
N ARG A 241 -13.04 -7.16 20.43
CA ARG A 241 -12.96 -6.13 21.48
C ARG A 241 -11.52 -5.76 21.81
N LYS A 242 -10.64 -6.77 21.98
CA LYS A 242 -9.22 -6.54 22.31
C LYS A 242 -8.46 -5.90 21.15
N ILE A 243 -8.69 -6.35 19.92
CA ILE A 243 -8.00 -5.81 18.74
C ILE A 243 -8.42 -4.37 18.45
N ARG A 244 -9.71 -4.03 18.62
CA ARG A 244 -10.19 -2.64 18.54
C ARG A 244 -9.52 -1.74 19.58
N SER A 245 -9.40 -2.22 20.82
CA SER A 245 -8.68 -1.50 21.87
C SER A 245 -7.21 -1.29 21.54
N LEU A 246 -6.56 -2.29 20.95
CA LEU A 246 -5.18 -2.19 20.48
C LEU A 246 -5.05 -1.09 19.41
N PHE A 247 -5.92 -1.07 18.42
CA PHE A 247 -5.88 -0.04 17.36
C PHE A 247 -6.18 1.36 17.88
N ASN A 248 -7.02 1.53 18.89
CA ASN A 248 -7.22 2.82 19.56
C ASN A 248 -5.90 3.37 20.17
N THR A 249 -4.96 2.49 20.52
CA THR A 249 -3.65 2.88 21.03
C THR A 249 -2.64 3.10 19.88
N LEU A 250 -2.63 2.22 18.88
CA LEU A 250 -1.63 2.24 17.81
C LEU A 250 -1.85 3.37 16.79
N LEU A 251 -3.10 3.62 16.38
CA LEU A 251 -3.41 4.58 15.31
C LEU A 251 -2.92 6.01 15.62
N PRO A 252 -3.14 6.57 16.82
CA PRO A 252 -2.59 7.89 17.15
C PRO A 252 -1.06 7.94 17.04
N GLY A 253 -0.38 6.85 17.45
CA GLY A 253 1.08 6.75 17.33
C GLY A 253 1.54 6.73 15.87
N TYR A 254 0.87 5.97 15.00
CA TYR A 254 1.17 5.94 13.57
C TYR A 254 0.93 7.27 12.88
N VAL A 255 -0.16 7.98 13.22
CA VAL A 255 -0.42 9.34 12.72
C VAL A 255 0.68 10.30 13.16
N GLN A 256 1.10 10.23 14.43
CA GLN A 256 2.15 11.09 14.97
C GLN A 256 3.52 10.82 14.31
N GLU A 257 3.79 9.55 13.95
CA GLU A 257 5.01 9.13 13.23
C GLU A 257 4.98 9.54 11.75
N GLY A 258 3.81 9.93 11.22
CA GLY A 258 3.63 10.27 9.81
C GLY A 258 3.37 9.07 8.90
N LYS A 259 2.98 7.90 9.47
CA LYS A 259 2.65 6.71 8.69
C LYS A 259 1.37 6.96 7.87
N ALA A 260 1.51 6.99 6.55
CA ALA A 260 0.39 7.22 5.64
C ALA A 260 -0.44 5.95 5.36
N TYR A 261 0.20 4.78 5.41
CA TYR A 261 -0.40 3.48 5.06
C TYR A 261 -0.17 2.46 6.17
N LEU A 262 -1.20 1.65 6.44
CA LEU A 262 -1.14 0.54 7.39
C LEU A 262 -1.71 -0.72 6.73
N THR A 263 -0.87 -1.73 6.54
CA THR A 263 -1.29 -3.03 5.98
C THR A 263 -1.47 -4.05 7.09
N ILE A 264 -2.71 -4.55 7.25
CA ILE A 264 -3.09 -5.53 8.27
C ILE A 264 -3.42 -6.85 7.59
N ALA A 265 -2.69 -7.90 7.91
CA ALA A 265 -2.96 -9.24 7.42
C ALA A 265 -3.70 -10.09 8.47
N VAL A 266 -4.77 -10.75 8.07
CA VAL A 266 -5.56 -11.67 8.90
C VAL A 266 -5.48 -13.07 8.31
N GLY A 267 -4.94 -14.04 9.06
CA GLY A 267 -4.66 -15.38 8.57
C GLY A 267 -5.49 -16.48 9.21
N CYS A 268 -6.06 -17.37 8.38
CA CYS A 268 -6.55 -18.68 8.82
C CYS A 268 -5.84 -19.79 8.03
N THR A 269 -6.23 -21.05 8.17
CA THR A 269 -5.51 -22.16 7.51
C THR A 269 -5.51 -22.02 5.99
N GLY A 270 -6.67 -21.86 5.36
CA GLY A 270 -6.83 -21.79 3.91
C GLY A 270 -7.19 -20.43 3.35
N GLY A 271 -7.37 -19.38 4.17
CA GLY A 271 -7.71 -18.04 3.69
C GLY A 271 -9.17 -17.83 3.26
N ARG A 272 -10.04 -18.87 3.34
CA ARG A 272 -11.37 -18.88 2.72
C ARG A 272 -12.54 -18.52 3.66
N HIS A 273 -12.40 -18.77 4.97
CA HIS A 273 -13.54 -18.66 5.91
C HIS A 273 -13.29 -17.61 7.01
N ARG A 274 -12.58 -17.99 8.10
CA ARG A 274 -12.42 -17.19 9.32
C ARG A 274 -11.69 -15.87 9.08
N SER A 275 -10.60 -15.90 8.31
CA SER A 275 -9.81 -14.70 7.98
C SER A 275 -10.62 -13.68 7.19
N VAL A 276 -11.43 -14.14 6.24
CA VAL A 276 -12.33 -13.29 5.44
C VAL A 276 -13.34 -12.57 6.33
N VAL A 277 -14.03 -13.31 7.21
CA VAL A 277 -15.01 -12.72 8.13
C VAL A 277 -14.36 -11.68 9.05
N VAL A 278 -13.19 -12.00 9.63
CA VAL A 278 -12.51 -11.08 10.54
C VAL A 278 -11.98 -9.85 9.78
N ALA A 279 -11.45 -10.01 8.58
CA ALA A 279 -11.00 -8.90 7.73
C ALA A 279 -12.15 -7.93 7.41
N ASP A 280 -13.32 -8.43 7.01
CA ASP A 280 -14.52 -7.62 6.77
C ASP A 280 -14.97 -6.86 8.02
N GLN A 281 -14.94 -7.49 9.17
CA GLN A 281 -15.34 -6.87 10.45
C GLN A 281 -14.35 -5.78 10.89
N LEU A 282 -13.06 -5.98 10.67
CA LEU A 282 -12.05 -4.95 10.89
C LEU A 282 -12.22 -3.78 9.92
N ALA A 283 -12.51 -4.07 8.65
CA ALA A 283 -12.77 -3.03 7.66
C ALA A 283 -13.97 -2.16 8.05
N GLY A 284 -15.05 -2.76 8.52
CA GLY A 284 -16.21 -2.04 9.05
C GLY A 284 -15.85 -1.15 10.23
N TYR A 285 -15.00 -1.63 11.14
CA TYR A 285 -14.52 -0.85 12.28
C TYR A 285 -13.74 0.39 11.83
N PHE A 286 -12.75 0.25 10.94
CA PHE A 286 -11.93 1.37 10.48
C PHE A 286 -12.73 2.38 9.66
N ARG A 287 -13.63 1.92 8.76
CA ARG A 287 -14.54 2.82 8.03
C ARG A 287 -15.44 3.61 8.98
N GLY A 288 -15.96 2.98 10.03
CA GLY A 288 -16.75 3.66 11.05
C GLY A 288 -15.97 4.70 11.87
N HIS A 289 -14.64 4.70 11.82
CA HIS A 289 -13.74 5.68 12.44
C HIS A 289 -13.16 6.69 11.44
N GLY A 290 -13.70 6.75 10.22
CA GLY A 290 -13.32 7.76 9.22
C GLY A 290 -12.05 7.42 8.41
N HIS A 291 -11.52 6.19 8.53
CA HIS A 291 -10.36 5.77 7.74
C HIS A 291 -10.78 5.29 6.34
N SER A 292 -9.95 5.61 5.34
CA SER A 292 -10.04 4.95 4.03
C SER A 292 -9.56 3.51 4.15
N VAL A 293 -10.36 2.53 3.66
CA VAL A 293 -10.07 1.10 3.86
C VAL A 293 -10.20 0.33 2.55
N ALA A 294 -9.11 -0.25 2.10
CA ALA A 294 -9.07 -1.28 1.07
C ALA A 294 -9.11 -2.67 1.71
N VAL A 295 -9.83 -3.61 1.10
CA VAL A 295 -9.90 -5.02 1.56
C VAL A 295 -9.55 -5.93 0.39
N ASP A 296 -8.63 -6.86 0.64
CA ASP A 296 -8.26 -7.90 -0.31
C ASP A 296 -8.39 -9.28 0.33
N HIS A 297 -9.05 -10.21 -0.36
CA HIS A 297 -9.17 -11.60 0.05
C HIS A 297 -8.26 -12.48 -0.80
N ARG A 298 -6.94 -12.35 -0.59
CA ARG A 298 -5.88 -12.92 -1.43
C ARG A 298 -6.09 -14.38 -1.83
N ASP A 299 -6.59 -15.21 -0.91
CA ASP A 299 -6.68 -16.65 -1.11
C ASP A 299 -8.13 -17.17 -1.09
N LEU A 300 -9.12 -16.31 -1.33
CA LEU A 300 -10.55 -16.66 -1.27
C LEU A 300 -10.92 -17.74 -2.29
N ASP A 301 -10.38 -17.63 -3.50
CA ASP A 301 -10.68 -18.48 -4.66
C ASP A 301 -9.60 -19.54 -4.94
N ARG A 302 -8.61 -19.67 -4.02
CA ARG A 302 -7.59 -20.71 -4.10
C ARG A 302 -8.08 -22.00 -3.45
N ASP A 303 -8.01 -23.11 -4.18
CA ASP A 303 -8.35 -24.47 -3.71
C ASP A 303 -7.23 -25.13 -2.88
#